data_738fb00c2c82f26d3888e7dc3af0ac3c
#
_entry.id   738fb00c2c82f26d3888e7dc3af0ac3c
#
_cell.length_a   1.000
_cell.length_b   1.000
_cell.length_c   1.000
_cell.angle_alpha   90.00
_cell.angle_beta   90.00
_cell.angle_gamma   90.00
#
_symmetry.space_group_name_H-M   'P 1'
#
loop_
_entity.id
_entity.type
_entity.pdbx_description
1 polymer ?
#
loop_
_entity_poly.entity_id
_entity_poly.type
_entity_poly.pdbx_seq_one_letter_code
_entity_poly.pdbx_strand_id
1 'polypeptide(L)' 'MKRKFTLRFDETKNKWVLKHDPTEKIVRVFDTKEDSTRAGVLRSALGRQGGIVTVRTKTGTFEEERNFPGMDG' A
#
# COMPACT_ATOMS: atom_id res chain seq x y z
N MET A 1 -16.04 8.20 -1.05
CA MET A 1 -15.59 6.80 -1.09
C MET A 1 -14.10 6.70 -0.87
N LYS A 2 -13.68 5.79 -0.02
CA LYS A 2 -12.25 5.60 0.22
C LYS A 2 -11.66 4.67 -0.83
N ARG A 3 -10.49 5.03 -1.30
CA ARG A 3 -9.75 4.19 -2.24
C ARG A 3 -9.14 3.02 -1.47
N LYS A 4 -9.05 1.88 -2.13
CA LYS A 4 -8.46 0.68 -1.53
C LYS A 4 -7.19 0.29 -2.25
N PHE A 5 -6.19 -0.05 -1.47
CA PHE A 5 -4.87 -0.45 -1.96
C PHE A 5 -4.44 -1.72 -1.26
N THR A 6 -3.53 -2.45 -1.89
CA THR A 6 -2.92 -3.63 -1.29
C THR A 6 -1.40 -3.52 -1.39
N LEU A 7 -0.73 -3.74 -0.27
CA LEU A 7 0.73 -3.82 -0.22
C LEU A 7 1.09 -5.29 -0.10
N ARG A 8 1.77 -5.82 -1.11
CA ARG A 8 2.11 -7.24 -1.16
C ARG A 8 3.48 -7.46 -1.76
N PHE A 9 4.03 -8.64 -1.50
CA PHE A 9 5.31 -9.03 -2.08
C PHE A 9 5.09 -9.64 -3.47
N ASP A 10 5.85 -9.18 -4.44
CA ASP A 10 5.80 -9.68 -5.80
C ASP A 10 7.04 -10.54 -6.02
N GLU A 11 6.85 -11.86 -6.10
CA GLU A 11 7.96 -12.80 -6.25
C GLU A 11 8.69 -12.64 -7.57
N THR A 12 7.98 -12.29 -8.62
CA THR A 12 8.58 -12.09 -9.93
C THR A 12 9.57 -10.94 -9.90
N LYS A 13 9.21 -9.84 -9.25
CA LYS A 13 10.08 -8.68 -9.15
C LYS A 13 11.02 -8.73 -7.95
N ASN A 14 10.73 -9.61 -7.00
CA ASN A 14 11.42 -9.67 -5.72
C ASN A 14 11.35 -8.32 -5.01
N LYS A 15 10.16 -7.70 -5.05
CA LYS A 15 9.92 -6.37 -4.50
C LYS A 15 8.56 -6.33 -3.81
N TRP A 16 8.39 -5.33 -2.93
CA TRP A 16 7.11 -5.05 -2.31
C TRP A 16 6.37 -4.04 -3.18
N VAL A 17 5.13 -4.32 -3.50
CA VAL A 17 4.37 -3.53 -4.46
C VAL A 17 3.09 -3.01 -3.81
N LEU A 18 2.85 -1.71 -3.94
CA LEU A 18 1.60 -1.08 -3.52
C LEU A 18 0.75 -0.89 -4.76
N LYS A 19 -0.41 -1.56 -4.78
CA LYS A 19 -1.34 -1.50 -5.91
C LYS A 19 -2.65 -0.87 -5.52
N HIS A 20 -3.25 -0.16 -6.46
CA HIS A 20 -4.61 0.36 -6.33
C HIS A 20 -5.55 -0.77 -6.73
N ASP A 21 -6.35 -1.28 -5.80
CA ASP A 21 -7.16 -2.48 -6.03
C ASP A 21 -8.08 -2.43 -7.23
N PRO A 22 -8.93 -1.40 -7.38
CA PRO A 22 -9.89 -1.42 -8.49
C PRO A 22 -9.26 -1.46 -9.89
N THR A 23 -8.12 -0.80 -10.06
CA THR A 23 -7.46 -0.72 -11.36
C THR A 23 -6.27 -1.63 -11.48
N GLU A 24 -5.81 -2.19 -10.37
CA GLU A 24 -4.59 -3.01 -10.27
C GLU A 24 -3.34 -2.29 -10.72
N LYS A 25 -3.38 -0.96 -10.77
CA LYS A 25 -2.21 -0.18 -11.12
C LYS A 25 -1.22 -0.14 -9.98
N ILE A 26 0.06 -0.25 -10.33
CA ILE A 26 1.14 -0.15 -9.35
C ILE A 26 1.34 1.32 -9.01
N VAL A 27 1.19 1.65 -7.73
CA VAL A 27 1.38 3.01 -7.23
C VAL A 27 2.83 3.24 -6.84
N ARG A 28 3.43 2.27 -6.15
CA ARG A 28 4.81 2.35 -5.69
C ARG A 28 5.42 0.96 -5.60
N VAL A 29 6.74 0.91 -5.69
CA VAL A 29 7.52 -0.33 -5.52
C VAL A 29 8.59 -0.05 -4.48
N PHE A 30 8.79 -1.00 -3.56
CA PHE A 30 9.76 -0.86 -2.47
C PHE A 30 10.67 -2.08 -2.43
N ASP A 31 11.93 -1.87 -2.06
CA ASP A 31 12.88 -2.97 -1.94
C ASP A 31 12.57 -3.88 -0.77
N THR A 32 12.12 -3.32 0.35
CA THR A 32 11.81 -4.08 1.55
C THR A 32 10.45 -3.68 2.11
N LYS A 33 9.90 -4.56 2.95
CA LYS A 33 8.66 -4.24 3.64
C LYS A 33 8.86 -3.07 4.60
N GLU A 34 10.01 -3.01 5.25
CA GLU A 34 10.32 -1.92 6.16
C GLU A 34 10.29 -0.58 5.45
N ASP A 35 10.84 -0.52 4.25
CA ASP A 35 10.81 0.71 3.46
C ASP A 35 9.37 1.13 3.16
N SER A 36 8.51 0.15 2.84
CA SER A 36 7.13 0.44 2.48
C SER A 36 6.27 0.88 3.67
N THR A 37 6.62 0.42 4.88
CA THR A 37 5.81 0.71 6.06
C THR A 37 6.42 1.79 6.96
N ARG A 38 7.52 2.39 6.53
CA ARG A 38 8.17 3.47 7.29
C ARG A 38 7.18 4.63 7.45
N ALA A 39 7.29 5.32 8.59
CA ALA A 39 6.38 6.42 8.91
C ALA A 39 6.28 7.42 7.77
N GLY A 40 5.06 7.72 7.36
CA GLY A 40 4.79 8.71 6.31
C GLY A 40 4.88 8.20 4.88
N VAL A 41 5.46 7.04 4.64
CA VAL A 41 5.67 6.55 3.28
C VAL A 41 4.35 6.23 2.57
N LEU A 42 3.51 5.44 3.21
CA LEU A 42 2.22 5.08 2.61
C LEU A 42 1.31 6.28 2.50
N ARG A 43 1.30 7.13 3.51
CA ARG A 43 0.50 8.35 3.47
C ARG A 43 0.91 9.22 2.28
N SER A 44 2.21 9.38 2.06
CA SER A 44 2.73 10.13 0.93
C SER A 44 2.34 9.50 -0.39
N ALA A 45 2.39 8.17 -0.46
CA ALA A 45 2.04 7.45 -1.70
C ALA A 45 0.56 7.60 -2.05
N LEU A 46 -0.31 7.60 -1.05
CA LEU A 46 -1.75 7.74 -1.28
C LEU A 46 -2.15 9.19 -1.59
N GLY A 47 -1.36 10.15 -1.14
CA GLY A 47 -1.65 11.55 -1.37
C GLY A 47 -2.77 12.09 -0.49
N ARG A 48 -3.32 13.24 -0.91
CA ARG A 48 -4.31 13.96 -0.11
C ARG A 48 -5.64 13.25 0.06
N GLN A 49 -5.99 12.40 -0.87
CA GLN A 49 -7.25 11.68 -0.80
C GLN A 49 -7.23 10.54 0.23
N GLY A 50 -6.05 10.11 0.59
CA GLY A 50 -5.91 8.99 1.51
C GLY A 50 -6.43 7.69 0.96
N GLY A 51 -6.83 6.80 1.84
CA GLY A 51 -7.36 5.50 1.43
C GLY A 51 -7.10 4.45 2.49
N ILE A 52 -7.40 3.21 2.14
CA ILE A 52 -7.18 2.06 3.02
C ILE A 52 -6.15 1.15 2.37
N VAL A 53 -5.14 0.78 3.13
CA VAL A 53 -4.09 -0.13 2.65
C VAL A 53 -4.18 -1.44 3.40
N THR A 54 -4.39 -2.52 2.67
CA THR A 54 -4.30 -3.86 3.23
C THR A 54 -2.86 -4.32 3.09
N VAL A 55 -2.21 -4.63 4.21
CA VAL A 55 -0.84 -5.10 4.22
C VAL A 55 -0.85 -6.61 4.32
N ARG A 56 -0.15 -7.27 3.41
CA ARG A 56 -0.06 -8.73 3.40
C ARG A 56 1.37 -9.18 3.71
N THR A 57 1.47 -10.39 4.26
CA THR A 57 2.78 -10.99 4.49
C THR A 57 3.40 -11.42 3.17
N LYS A 58 4.66 -11.83 3.22
CA LYS A 58 5.38 -12.29 2.03
C LYS A 58 4.69 -13.48 1.34
N THR A 59 3.95 -14.28 2.13
CA THR A 59 3.23 -15.43 1.57
C THR A 59 1.81 -15.07 1.11
N GLY A 60 1.41 -13.82 1.24
CA GLY A 60 0.11 -13.35 0.76
C GLY A 60 -0.99 -13.35 1.79
N THR A 61 -0.70 -13.72 3.04
CA THR A 61 -1.68 -13.75 4.11
C THR A 61 -1.95 -12.32 4.61
N PHE A 62 -3.18 -12.06 5.01
CA PHE A 62 -3.55 -10.76 5.60
C PHE A 62 -2.73 -10.54 6.87
N GLU A 63 -2.17 -9.36 6.99
CA GLU A 63 -1.41 -8.96 8.19
C GLU A 63 -2.10 -7.84 8.94
N GLU A 64 -2.40 -6.74 8.27
CA GLU A 64 -3.07 -5.60 8.91
C GLU A 64 -3.72 -4.71 7.87
N GLU A 65 -4.58 -3.83 8.33
CA GLU A 65 -5.21 -2.82 7.50
C GLU A 65 -4.88 -1.47 8.09
N ARG A 66 -4.40 -0.54 7.26
CA ARG A 66 -4.09 0.81 7.69
C ARG A 66 -5.03 1.79 7.00
N ASN A 67 -5.64 2.65 7.79
CA ASN A 67 -6.58 3.64 7.30
C ASN A 67 -5.93 5.01 7.29
N PHE A 68 -5.89 5.64 6.12
CA PHE A 68 -5.30 6.96 5.95
C PHE A 68 -6.42 7.92 5.55
N PRO A 69 -6.93 8.73 6.48
CA PRO A 69 -8.02 9.64 6.16
C PRO A 69 -7.56 10.71 5.18
N GLY A 70 -8.48 11.14 4.33
CA GLY A 70 -8.21 12.22 3.41
C GLY A 70 -7.97 13.54 4.15
N MET A 71 -7.22 14.42 3.51
CA MET A 71 -6.88 15.72 4.10
C MET A 71 -7.75 16.85 3.59
N ASP A 72 -8.69 16.54 2.75
CA ASP A 72 -9.57 17.55 2.22
C ASP A 72 -10.67 17.90 3.20
N GLY A 73 -10.63 19.02 3.59
CA GLY A 73 -11.64 19.70 4.34
C GLY A 73 -12.67 18.99 5.10
#